data_d188902aaf56fcbfe59acf0c886ed8f4
#
_entry.id   d188902aaf56fcbfe59acf0c886ed8f4
#
_cell.length_a   1.000
_cell.length_b   1.000
_cell.length_c   1.000
_cell.angle_alpha   90.00
_cell.angle_beta   90.00
_cell.angle_gamma   90.00
#
_symmetry.space_group_name_H-M   'P 1'
#
loop_
_entity.id
_entity.type
_entity.pdbx_description
1 polymer ?
#
loop_
_entity_poly.entity_id
_entity_poly.type
_entity_poly.pdbx_seq_one_letter_code
_entity_poly.pdbx_strand_id
1 'polypeptide(L)'
;MPTCSISPPKNSLVSFHYFGGFDLDRLPNLRLIGDSGAYSARVQNITISNDDLGNWAQKWQHRLAWVASMDIAGDTAKTRYNWEAIVKGYGIPAVSSLHMGTPPEEMDWYAEQGVDFLGLGGVAGGSASKDAVFRWLVSVFKYAQKNHPQMRFHGWGITSQSWIRLPFFSVDSSSWGSSYRYGQLILRDPRTFKRVTMGLNGRDVYNPRNAKLLSNHYGVAPSEVSLSKPDNRHKIVRLSALSAALQEKQMRRMHPTISHPKWGVLGGASGMPDGPHIHLAEGHHKHLEYVDELALTGDVSGPVLHDHLPDGPHMHLAEASIPNLVNLNQLAGGEEASATILENEGA
;
A
#
# COMPACT_ATOMS: atom_id res chain seq x y z
N MET A 1 -25.17 7.86 -18.14
CA MET A 1 -23.99 8.41 -17.43
C MET A 1 -22.75 7.78 -18.04
N PRO A 2 -21.64 8.47 -18.21
CA PRO A 2 -20.42 7.83 -18.68
C PRO A 2 -19.99 6.81 -17.65
N THR A 3 -19.86 5.56 -18.07
CA THR A 3 -19.37 4.49 -17.20
C THR A 3 -17.87 4.63 -16.98
N CYS A 4 -17.41 4.42 -15.75
CA CYS A 4 -15.98 4.39 -15.45
C CYS A 4 -15.32 3.26 -16.27
N SER A 5 -14.28 3.60 -17.04
CA SER A 5 -13.56 2.64 -17.89
C SER A 5 -12.39 1.95 -17.18
N ILE A 6 -12.21 2.22 -15.88
CA ILE A 6 -11.10 1.72 -15.09
C ILE A 6 -11.57 0.52 -14.27
N SER A 7 -10.90 -0.61 -14.42
CA SER A 7 -11.20 -1.78 -13.59
C SER A 7 -10.91 -1.48 -12.12
N PRO A 8 -11.81 -1.82 -11.19
CA PRO A 8 -11.62 -1.57 -9.77
C PRO A 8 -10.42 -2.36 -9.22
N PRO A 9 -9.73 -1.84 -8.18
CA PRO A 9 -8.71 -2.59 -7.46
C PRO A 9 -9.35 -3.75 -6.70
N LYS A 10 -8.60 -4.84 -6.55
CA LYS A 10 -9.05 -6.02 -5.81
C LYS A 10 -8.08 -6.44 -4.71
N ASN A 11 -6.91 -5.80 -4.61
CA ASN A 11 -5.88 -6.19 -3.68
C ASN A 11 -5.75 -5.15 -2.56
N SER A 12 -5.82 -5.58 -1.31
CA SER A 12 -5.68 -4.71 -0.15
C SER A 12 -4.77 -5.31 0.90
N LEU A 13 -4.15 -4.45 1.69
CA LEU A 13 -3.35 -4.81 2.85
C LEU A 13 -4.12 -4.45 4.11
N VAL A 14 -4.23 -5.40 5.02
CA VAL A 14 -4.78 -5.22 6.37
C VAL A 14 -3.66 -5.43 7.38
N SER A 15 -3.38 -4.39 8.17
CA SER A 15 -2.35 -4.47 9.21
C SER A 15 -2.97 -5.03 10.50
N PHE A 16 -2.32 -6.02 11.13
CA PHE A 16 -2.77 -6.58 12.41
C PHE A 16 -3.01 -5.48 13.44
N HIS A 17 -2.16 -4.46 13.47
CA HIS A 17 -2.28 -3.33 14.39
C HIS A 17 -3.67 -2.66 14.36
N TYR A 18 -4.27 -2.52 13.17
CA TYR A 18 -5.58 -1.87 12.99
C TYR A 18 -6.74 -2.87 12.84
N PHE A 19 -6.45 -4.07 12.35
CA PHE A 19 -7.45 -5.07 11.97
C PHE A 19 -7.44 -6.32 12.86
N GLY A 20 -6.68 -6.34 13.96
CA GLY A 20 -6.62 -7.49 14.86
C GLY A 20 -7.98 -7.95 15.41
N GLY A 21 -8.86 -7.00 15.70
CA GLY A 21 -10.24 -7.26 16.14
C GLY A 21 -11.30 -7.18 15.05
N PHE A 22 -10.92 -6.86 13.80
CA PHE A 22 -11.87 -6.69 12.71
C PHE A 22 -12.23 -8.04 12.06
N ASP A 23 -13.48 -8.20 11.67
CA ASP A 23 -13.95 -9.36 10.93
C ASP A 23 -13.61 -9.20 9.44
N LEU A 24 -12.60 -9.95 8.94
CA LEU A 24 -12.14 -9.87 7.58
C LEU A 24 -13.14 -10.42 6.56
N ASP A 25 -14.15 -11.20 6.97
CA ASP A 25 -15.21 -11.67 6.08
C ASP A 25 -16.15 -10.53 5.64
N ARG A 26 -16.10 -9.38 6.29
CA ARG A 26 -16.78 -8.15 5.84
C ARG A 26 -16.19 -7.53 4.57
N LEU A 27 -15.06 -8.04 4.06
CA LEU A 27 -14.39 -7.57 2.84
C LEU A 27 -14.34 -8.69 1.78
N PRO A 28 -15.49 -9.30 1.38
CA PRO A 28 -15.51 -10.53 0.57
C PRO A 28 -14.99 -10.33 -0.86
N ASN A 29 -15.03 -9.10 -1.39
CA ASN A 29 -14.66 -8.78 -2.78
C ASN A 29 -13.18 -8.40 -2.91
N LEU A 30 -12.46 -8.23 -1.79
CA LEU A 30 -11.04 -7.93 -1.76
C LEU A 30 -10.20 -9.18 -1.50
N ARG A 31 -9.05 -9.24 -2.15
CA ARG A 31 -7.96 -10.15 -1.83
C ARG A 31 -7.04 -9.48 -0.83
N LEU A 32 -6.91 -10.09 0.32
CA LEU A 32 -6.25 -9.48 1.48
C LEU A 32 -4.85 -10.07 1.68
N ILE A 33 -3.91 -9.23 2.05
CA ILE A 33 -2.64 -9.64 2.66
C ILE A 33 -2.55 -9.08 4.06
N GLY A 34 -1.87 -9.81 4.95
CA GLY A 34 -1.67 -9.40 6.34
C GLY A 34 -0.30 -8.72 6.52
N ASP A 35 -0.30 -7.51 7.06
CA ASP A 35 0.91 -6.87 7.58
C ASP A 35 0.95 -7.02 9.10
N SER A 36 2.15 -7.20 9.67
CA SER A 36 2.33 -7.33 11.11
C SER A 36 1.94 -6.08 11.90
N GLY A 37 2.00 -4.90 11.27
CA GLY A 37 1.79 -3.62 11.93
C GLY A 37 2.99 -3.12 12.72
N ALA A 38 4.16 -3.74 12.60
CA ALA A 38 5.37 -3.41 13.36
C ALA A 38 5.76 -1.93 13.25
N TYR A 39 5.64 -1.33 12.06
CA TYR A 39 5.91 0.09 11.85
C TYR A 39 4.95 0.98 12.65
N SER A 40 3.64 0.76 12.53
CA SER A 40 2.61 1.55 13.20
C SER A 40 2.67 1.39 14.72
N ALA A 41 2.86 0.17 15.20
CA ALA A 41 3.01 -0.15 16.62
C ALA A 41 4.23 0.58 17.22
N ARG A 42 5.38 0.55 16.53
CA ARG A 42 6.59 1.27 16.94
C ARG A 42 6.35 2.78 17.04
N VAL A 43 5.70 3.39 16.05
CA VAL A 43 5.41 4.83 16.03
C VAL A 43 4.48 5.21 17.17
N GLN A 44 3.56 4.35 17.55
CA GLN A 44 2.59 4.57 18.65
C GLN A 44 3.07 4.02 20.01
N ASN A 45 4.29 3.48 20.07
CA ASN A 45 4.86 2.86 21.28
C ASN A 45 3.99 1.72 21.83
N ILE A 46 3.43 0.90 20.93
CA ILE A 46 2.64 -0.29 21.25
C ILE A 46 3.49 -1.53 20.95
N THR A 47 3.42 -2.53 21.82
CA THR A 47 4.07 -3.82 21.60
C THR A 47 3.09 -4.79 20.97
N ILE A 48 3.48 -5.44 19.88
CA ILE A 48 2.78 -6.58 19.27
C ILE A 48 3.60 -7.83 19.60
N SER A 49 2.95 -8.86 20.12
CA SER A 49 3.60 -10.15 20.35
C SER A 49 3.53 -11.04 19.12
N ASN A 50 4.49 -11.97 18.99
CA ASN A 50 4.41 -13.02 17.96
C ASN A 50 3.20 -13.92 18.15
N ASP A 51 2.76 -14.12 19.40
CA ASP A 51 1.60 -14.95 19.72
C ASP A 51 0.29 -14.31 19.25
N ASP A 52 0.12 -13.01 19.45
CA ASP A 52 -1.06 -12.30 18.98
C ASP A 52 -1.14 -12.31 17.45
N LEU A 53 -0.01 -12.03 16.78
CA LEU A 53 0.09 -12.06 15.32
C LEU A 53 -0.14 -13.47 14.77
N GLY A 54 0.46 -14.50 15.39
CA GLY A 54 0.33 -15.89 14.98
C GLY A 54 -1.10 -16.40 15.09
N ASN A 55 -1.76 -16.14 16.21
CA ASN A 55 -3.17 -16.49 16.42
C ASN A 55 -4.08 -15.79 15.40
N TRP A 56 -3.85 -14.52 15.14
CA TRP A 56 -4.60 -13.78 14.13
C TRP A 56 -4.39 -14.34 12.73
N ALA A 57 -3.14 -14.66 12.35
CA ALA A 57 -2.82 -15.25 11.07
C ALA A 57 -3.46 -16.63 10.90
N GLN A 58 -3.46 -17.49 11.92
CA GLN A 58 -4.15 -18.79 11.90
C GLN A 58 -5.65 -18.62 11.71
N LYS A 59 -6.27 -17.70 12.48
CA LYS A 59 -7.71 -17.42 12.37
C LYS A 59 -8.09 -17.03 10.95
N TRP A 60 -7.30 -16.17 10.31
CA TRP A 60 -7.64 -15.54 9.04
C TRP A 60 -6.91 -16.12 7.82
N GLN A 61 -6.18 -17.24 7.95
CA GLN A 61 -5.45 -17.84 6.84
C GLN A 61 -6.31 -18.16 5.61
N HIS A 62 -7.61 -18.37 5.78
CA HIS A 62 -8.54 -18.60 4.67
C HIS A 62 -8.90 -17.31 3.91
N ARG A 63 -8.69 -16.15 4.52
CA ARG A 63 -8.94 -14.82 3.92
C ARG A 63 -7.68 -14.13 3.45
N LEU A 64 -6.55 -14.41 4.09
CA LEU A 64 -5.26 -13.80 3.77
C LEU A 64 -4.57 -14.60 2.67
N ALA A 65 -4.07 -13.91 1.64
CA ALA A 65 -3.24 -14.52 0.61
C ALA A 65 -1.85 -14.87 1.14
N TRP A 66 -1.32 -14.04 2.02
CA TRP A 66 -0.10 -14.24 2.80
C TRP A 66 -0.05 -13.25 3.96
N VAL A 67 0.86 -13.48 4.90
CA VAL A 67 1.06 -12.61 6.07
C VAL A 67 2.53 -12.32 6.29
N ALA A 68 2.86 -11.08 6.70
CA ALA A 68 4.21 -10.72 7.10
C ALA A 68 4.48 -11.14 8.55
N SER A 69 5.69 -11.61 8.84
CA SER A 69 6.19 -11.70 10.20
C SER A 69 6.59 -10.32 10.72
N MET A 70 6.75 -10.21 12.05
CA MET A 70 7.29 -8.99 12.64
C MET A 70 8.75 -8.79 12.26
N ASP A 71 9.08 -7.60 11.83
CA ASP A 71 10.42 -7.17 11.44
C ASP A 71 10.98 -6.10 12.37
N ILE A 72 12.28 -6.12 12.57
CA ILE A 72 12.99 -5.13 13.41
C ILE A 72 14.05 -4.44 12.57
N ALA A 73 13.83 -3.19 12.25
CA ALA A 73 14.75 -2.40 11.46
C ALA A 73 16.15 -2.35 12.12
N GLY A 74 17.17 -2.76 11.36
CA GLY A 74 18.55 -2.80 11.83
C GLY A 74 18.93 -4.02 12.69
N ASP A 75 17.99 -4.96 12.92
CA ASP A 75 18.26 -6.19 13.69
C ASP A 75 17.76 -7.41 12.91
N THR A 76 18.62 -7.95 12.06
CA THR A 76 18.33 -9.14 11.24
C THR A 76 18.13 -10.40 12.08
N ALA A 77 18.90 -10.53 13.18
CA ALA A 77 18.78 -11.70 14.06
C ALA A 77 17.40 -11.77 14.71
N LYS A 78 16.91 -10.62 15.23
CA LYS A 78 15.57 -10.55 15.82
C LYS A 78 14.46 -10.68 14.78
N THR A 79 14.67 -10.18 13.57
CA THR A 79 13.74 -10.36 12.45
C THR A 79 13.64 -11.85 12.07
N ARG A 80 14.76 -12.57 11.98
CA ARG A 80 14.77 -14.04 11.77
C ARG A 80 14.06 -14.78 12.90
N TYR A 81 14.36 -14.42 14.17
CA TYR A 81 13.71 -15.00 15.33
C TYR A 81 12.18 -14.85 15.29
N ASN A 82 11.69 -13.66 14.98
CA ASN A 82 10.26 -13.41 14.86
C ASN A 82 9.64 -14.22 13.70
N TRP A 83 10.34 -14.34 12.58
CA TRP A 83 9.89 -15.15 11.45
C TRP A 83 9.81 -16.65 11.85
N GLU A 84 10.85 -17.18 12.51
CA GLU A 84 10.85 -18.57 13.00
C GLU A 84 9.74 -18.82 14.02
N ALA A 85 9.45 -17.87 14.91
CA ALA A 85 8.38 -17.99 15.88
C ALA A 85 7.01 -18.17 15.19
N ILE A 86 6.72 -17.45 14.12
CA ILE A 86 5.48 -17.61 13.35
C ILE A 86 5.50 -18.92 12.55
N VAL A 87 6.57 -19.20 11.83
CA VAL A 87 6.65 -20.37 10.93
C VAL A 87 6.66 -21.66 11.73
N LYS A 88 7.52 -21.78 12.75
CA LYS A 88 7.66 -23.00 13.56
C LYS A 88 6.59 -23.13 14.65
N GLY A 89 6.20 -22.00 15.27
CA GLY A 89 5.23 -22.00 16.38
C GLY A 89 3.79 -22.15 15.92
N TYR A 90 3.44 -21.58 14.77
CA TYR A 90 2.05 -21.53 14.27
C TYR A 90 1.85 -22.29 12.96
N GLY A 91 2.91 -22.79 12.32
CA GLY A 91 2.83 -23.46 11.03
C GLY A 91 2.39 -22.53 9.88
N ILE A 92 2.52 -21.22 10.04
CA ILE A 92 2.16 -20.22 9.03
C ILE A 92 3.41 -19.86 8.22
N PRO A 93 3.45 -20.06 6.89
CA PRO A 93 4.59 -19.72 6.05
C PRO A 93 4.69 -18.19 5.86
N ALA A 94 5.01 -17.47 6.94
CA ALA A 94 5.07 -16.01 6.95
C ALA A 94 6.16 -15.45 6.02
N VAL A 95 5.92 -14.25 5.49
CA VAL A 95 6.89 -13.51 4.65
C VAL A 95 7.74 -12.63 5.57
N SER A 96 9.06 -12.84 5.54
CA SER A 96 10.02 -12.00 6.26
C SER A 96 10.46 -10.80 5.44
N SER A 97 11.18 -9.85 6.05
CA SER A 97 11.60 -8.62 5.39
C SER A 97 13.10 -8.37 5.47
N LEU A 98 13.69 -7.94 4.36
CA LEU A 98 15.00 -7.30 4.33
C LEU A 98 14.80 -5.79 4.38
N HIS A 99 15.52 -5.12 5.28
CA HIS A 99 15.47 -3.67 5.42
C HIS A 99 16.57 -2.98 4.62
N MET A 100 16.32 -1.74 4.26
CA MET A 100 17.33 -0.86 3.68
C MET A 100 18.63 -0.92 4.50
N GLY A 101 19.76 -1.23 3.83
CA GLY A 101 21.07 -1.38 4.43
C GLY A 101 21.44 -2.81 4.84
N THR A 102 20.49 -3.75 4.86
CA THR A 102 20.81 -5.17 4.99
C THR A 102 21.59 -5.66 3.76
N PRO A 103 22.72 -6.39 3.92
CA PRO A 103 23.42 -6.99 2.80
C PRO A 103 22.52 -7.94 2.02
N PRO A 104 22.56 -7.94 0.66
CA PRO A 104 21.75 -8.85 -0.14
C PRO A 104 21.96 -10.33 0.17
N GLU A 105 23.14 -10.70 0.66
CA GLU A 105 23.54 -12.06 1.07
C GLU A 105 22.69 -12.60 2.22
N GLU A 106 22.01 -11.72 2.96
CA GLU A 106 21.05 -12.13 4.00
C GLU A 106 19.93 -13.03 3.44
N MET A 107 19.63 -12.89 2.15
CA MET A 107 18.63 -13.72 1.47
C MET A 107 19.03 -15.19 1.36
N ASP A 108 20.34 -15.52 1.43
CA ASP A 108 20.83 -16.90 1.33
C ASP A 108 20.26 -17.74 2.46
N TRP A 109 20.27 -17.19 3.69
CA TRP A 109 19.71 -17.88 4.85
C TRP A 109 18.22 -18.25 4.66
N TYR A 110 17.43 -17.35 4.08
CA TYR A 110 16.02 -17.63 3.79
C TYR A 110 15.85 -18.64 2.65
N ALA A 111 16.67 -18.54 1.61
CA ALA A 111 16.66 -19.49 0.50
C ALA A 111 17.00 -20.91 0.94
N GLU A 112 17.95 -21.09 1.90
CA GLU A 112 18.26 -22.37 2.54
C GLU A 112 17.07 -22.96 3.31
N GLN A 113 16.16 -22.13 3.80
CA GLN A 113 14.89 -22.57 4.42
C GLN A 113 13.78 -22.86 3.38
N GLY A 114 14.06 -22.79 2.08
CA GLY A 114 13.09 -23.00 1.01
C GLY A 114 12.21 -21.78 0.70
N VAL A 115 12.56 -20.61 1.23
CA VAL A 115 11.82 -19.36 1.01
C VAL A 115 12.18 -18.80 -0.37
N ASP A 116 11.17 -18.52 -1.18
CA ASP A 116 11.30 -17.83 -2.47
C ASP A 116 10.53 -16.50 -2.53
N PHE A 117 10.08 -15.98 -1.36
CA PHE A 117 9.35 -14.73 -1.26
C PHE A 117 9.73 -13.92 -0.02
N LEU A 118 10.24 -12.72 -0.21
CA LEU A 118 10.66 -11.79 0.86
C LEU A 118 10.08 -10.40 0.66
N GLY A 119 9.89 -9.68 1.76
CA GLY A 119 9.59 -8.26 1.75
C GLY A 119 10.87 -7.41 1.65
N LEU A 120 10.80 -6.27 0.97
CA LEU A 120 11.84 -5.23 0.97
C LEU A 120 11.29 -3.98 1.64
N GLY A 121 11.84 -3.60 2.79
CA GLY A 121 11.32 -2.54 3.64
C GLY A 121 12.38 -1.56 4.15
N GLY A 122 11.99 -0.77 5.17
CA GLY A 122 12.88 0.24 5.76
C GLY A 122 13.13 1.45 4.85
N VAL A 123 12.30 1.64 3.83
CA VAL A 123 12.42 2.72 2.83
C VAL A 123 11.56 3.94 3.18
N ALA A 124 10.54 3.76 4.00
CA ALA A 124 9.66 4.82 4.46
C ALA A 124 10.12 5.39 5.81
N GLY A 125 10.15 6.71 5.95
CA GLY A 125 10.49 7.38 7.21
C GLY A 125 11.97 7.32 7.62
N GLY A 126 12.85 6.80 6.78
CA GLY A 126 14.30 6.77 7.00
C GLY A 126 15.00 8.06 6.56
N SER A 127 16.22 8.30 7.08
CA SER A 127 17.08 9.43 6.67
C SER A 127 17.82 9.19 5.34
N ALA A 128 17.66 8.01 4.73
CA ALA A 128 18.33 7.67 3.49
C ALA A 128 17.75 8.43 2.29
N SER A 129 18.61 8.92 1.40
CA SER A 129 18.17 9.57 0.17
C SER A 129 17.46 8.58 -0.77
N LYS A 130 16.57 9.09 -1.61
CA LYS A 130 15.86 8.27 -2.62
C LYS A 130 16.84 7.47 -3.50
N ASP A 131 17.97 8.06 -3.84
CA ASP A 131 19.01 7.42 -4.65
C ASP A 131 19.74 6.30 -3.89
N ALA A 132 19.97 6.48 -2.59
CA ALA A 132 20.57 5.42 -1.77
C ALA A 132 19.61 4.21 -1.67
N VAL A 133 18.33 4.47 -1.44
CA VAL A 133 17.29 3.43 -1.44
C VAL A 133 17.26 2.71 -2.79
N PHE A 134 17.24 3.46 -3.90
CA PHE A 134 17.20 2.86 -5.23
C PHE A 134 18.43 1.99 -5.52
N ARG A 135 19.64 2.47 -5.17
CA ARG A 135 20.88 1.68 -5.33
C ARG A 135 20.82 0.38 -4.52
N TRP A 136 20.33 0.44 -3.28
CA TRP A 136 20.17 -0.76 -2.46
C TRP A 136 19.16 -1.73 -3.08
N LEU A 137 17.98 -1.27 -3.50
CA LEU A 137 17.00 -2.10 -4.19
C LEU A 137 17.61 -2.78 -5.43
N VAL A 138 18.35 -2.02 -6.24
CA VAL A 138 19.04 -2.58 -7.43
C VAL A 138 20.06 -3.64 -7.04
N SER A 139 20.84 -3.45 -5.94
CA SER A 139 21.78 -4.48 -5.48
C SER A 139 21.09 -5.76 -5.04
N VAL A 140 19.98 -5.66 -4.32
CA VAL A 140 19.15 -6.82 -3.90
C VAL A 140 18.63 -7.57 -5.14
N PHE A 141 18.03 -6.87 -6.11
CA PHE A 141 17.51 -7.53 -7.32
C PHE A 141 18.61 -8.16 -8.18
N LYS A 142 19.79 -7.52 -8.29
CA LYS A 142 20.93 -8.10 -9.01
C LYS A 142 21.46 -9.35 -8.33
N TYR A 143 21.56 -9.32 -6.99
CA TYR A 143 21.98 -10.49 -6.21
C TYR A 143 21.02 -11.65 -6.38
N ALA A 144 19.72 -11.38 -6.23
CA ALA A 144 18.68 -12.38 -6.43
C ALA A 144 18.72 -12.99 -7.84
N GLN A 145 18.81 -12.13 -8.87
CA GLN A 145 18.88 -12.60 -10.26
C GLN A 145 20.04 -13.56 -10.49
N LYS A 146 21.19 -13.33 -9.84
CA LYS A 146 22.40 -14.15 -9.99
C LYS A 146 22.34 -15.44 -9.19
N ASN A 147 21.90 -15.36 -7.91
CA ASN A 147 22.05 -16.46 -6.95
C ASN A 147 20.72 -17.17 -6.65
N HIS A 148 19.60 -16.47 -6.72
CA HIS A 148 18.25 -16.95 -6.37
C HIS A 148 17.21 -16.48 -7.39
N PRO A 149 17.27 -16.90 -8.68
CA PRO A 149 16.41 -16.39 -9.76
C PRO A 149 14.92 -16.65 -9.52
N GLN A 150 14.57 -17.60 -8.65
CA GLN A 150 13.20 -17.86 -8.22
C GLN A 150 12.69 -16.88 -7.18
N MET A 151 13.56 -16.11 -6.50
CA MET A 151 13.17 -15.18 -5.44
C MET A 151 12.23 -14.10 -5.97
N ARG A 152 11.15 -13.85 -5.26
CA ARG A 152 10.16 -12.81 -5.51
C ARG A 152 10.17 -11.80 -4.36
N PHE A 153 9.76 -10.58 -4.66
CA PHE A 153 9.79 -9.52 -3.65
C PHE A 153 8.46 -8.79 -3.55
N HIS A 154 8.04 -8.56 -2.32
CA HIS A 154 7.06 -7.53 -1.97
C HIS A 154 7.78 -6.25 -1.54
N GLY A 155 7.34 -5.10 -2.02
CA GLY A 155 7.93 -3.80 -1.65
C GLY A 155 7.05 -3.05 -0.66
N TRP A 156 7.48 -2.97 0.60
CA TRP A 156 6.76 -2.27 1.66
C TRP A 156 6.80 -0.76 1.47
N GLY A 157 5.62 -0.15 1.30
CA GLY A 157 5.50 1.28 1.08
C GLY A 157 6.07 1.79 -0.24
N ILE A 158 6.27 0.91 -1.22
CA ILE A 158 6.97 1.21 -2.48
C ILE A 158 5.99 1.47 -3.61
N THR A 159 5.65 2.74 -3.84
CA THR A 159 4.82 3.17 -4.99
C THR A 159 5.44 4.32 -5.79
N SER A 160 6.70 4.69 -5.49
CA SER A 160 7.44 5.68 -6.27
C SER A 160 7.58 5.25 -7.73
N GLN A 161 7.37 6.18 -8.67
CA GLN A 161 7.43 5.92 -10.11
C GLN A 161 8.79 5.38 -10.58
N SER A 162 9.88 5.75 -9.91
CA SER A 162 11.22 5.23 -10.20
C SER A 162 11.40 3.80 -9.71
N TRP A 163 10.85 3.47 -8.55
CA TRP A 163 11.09 2.19 -7.88
C TRP A 163 10.21 1.07 -8.44
N ILE A 164 8.97 1.36 -8.86
CA ILE A 164 8.09 0.38 -9.51
C ILE A 164 8.61 -0.11 -10.87
N ARG A 165 9.73 0.43 -11.38
CA ARG A 165 10.45 -0.12 -12.54
C ARG A 165 11.22 -1.39 -12.22
N LEU A 166 11.48 -1.67 -10.93
CA LEU A 166 12.07 -2.93 -10.50
C LEU A 166 11.00 -4.05 -10.52
N PRO A 167 11.41 -5.30 -10.76
CA PRO A 167 10.48 -6.41 -10.97
C PRO A 167 9.89 -6.94 -9.65
N PHE A 168 9.22 -6.08 -8.88
CA PHE A 168 8.46 -6.51 -7.72
C PHE A 168 7.29 -7.40 -8.13
N PHE A 169 7.09 -8.49 -7.39
CA PHE A 169 5.89 -9.30 -7.50
C PHE A 169 4.67 -8.53 -6.97
N SER A 170 4.83 -7.84 -5.86
CA SER A 170 3.79 -6.96 -5.32
C SER A 170 4.39 -5.78 -4.56
N VAL A 171 3.62 -4.72 -4.40
CA VAL A 171 3.96 -3.58 -3.56
C VAL A 171 2.73 -3.14 -2.78
N ASP A 172 2.93 -2.35 -1.72
CA ASP A 172 1.83 -1.68 -1.04
C ASP A 172 2.13 -0.19 -0.83
N SER A 173 1.11 0.55 -0.51
CA SER A 173 1.24 1.91 0.01
C SER A 173 -0.08 2.40 0.58
N SER A 174 0.00 3.21 1.63
CA SER A 174 -1.11 4.04 2.12
C SER A 174 -1.20 5.40 1.40
N SER A 175 -0.26 5.73 0.51
CA SER A 175 -0.21 7.04 -0.17
C SER A 175 -1.40 7.29 -1.09
N TRP A 176 -2.09 6.25 -1.57
CA TRP A 176 -3.31 6.38 -2.35
C TRP A 176 -4.41 7.11 -1.57
N GLY A 177 -4.50 6.86 -0.25
CA GLY A 177 -5.47 7.46 0.64
C GLY A 177 -4.99 8.73 1.34
N SER A 178 -3.69 9.06 1.28
CA SER A 178 -3.16 10.22 2.00
C SER A 178 -3.69 11.54 1.47
N SER A 179 -3.93 11.65 0.17
CA SER A 179 -4.29 12.90 -0.50
C SER A 179 -5.64 13.44 -0.03
N TYR A 180 -6.66 12.61 0.11
CA TYR A 180 -7.97 13.07 0.54
C TYR A 180 -8.01 13.51 2.02
N ARG A 181 -7.09 13.00 2.84
CA ARG A 181 -6.91 13.45 4.23
C ARG A 181 -6.44 14.92 4.30
N TYR A 182 -5.76 15.38 3.26
CA TYR A 182 -5.23 16.73 3.15
C TYR A 182 -6.03 17.62 2.17
N GLY A 183 -7.25 17.24 1.83
CA GLY A 183 -8.10 18.02 0.93
C GLY A 183 -7.63 18.03 -0.52
N GLN A 184 -6.88 17.02 -0.94
CA GLN A 184 -6.42 16.84 -2.32
C GLN A 184 -6.99 15.56 -2.92
N LEU A 185 -7.07 15.50 -4.23
CA LEU A 185 -7.35 14.30 -5.00
C LEU A 185 -6.20 14.06 -5.99
N ILE A 186 -5.58 12.90 -5.91
CA ILE A 186 -4.50 12.50 -6.81
C ILE A 186 -5.03 11.40 -7.73
N LEU A 187 -5.22 11.75 -9.00
CA LEU A 187 -5.65 10.83 -10.02
C LEU A 187 -4.53 10.57 -11.04
N ARG A 188 -4.68 9.51 -11.83
CA ARG A 188 -3.84 9.21 -13.00
C ARG A 188 -4.68 9.33 -14.27
N ASP A 189 -4.12 9.92 -15.30
CA ASP A 189 -4.72 9.89 -16.64
C ASP A 189 -4.62 8.46 -17.19
N PRO A 190 -5.73 7.78 -17.51
CA PRO A 190 -5.72 6.38 -17.96
C PRO A 190 -4.95 6.12 -19.25
N ARG A 191 -4.73 7.16 -20.08
CA ARG A 191 -4.02 7.06 -21.35
C ARG A 191 -2.51 7.20 -21.19
N THR A 192 -2.08 8.10 -20.28
CA THR A 192 -0.67 8.46 -20.12
C THR A 192 -0.03 7.97 -18.82
N PHE A 193 -0.85 7.52 -17.86
CA PHE A 193 -0.49 7.20 -16.47
C PHE A 193 0.12 8.37 -15.68
N LYS A 194 0.13 9.57 -16.26
CA LYS A 194 0.63 10.77 -15.58
C LYS A 194 -0.28 11.11 -14.38
N ARG A 195 0.37 11.47 -13.29
CA ARG A 195 -0.29 11.94 -12.07
C ARG A 195 -0.90 13.32 -12.30
N VAL A 196 -2.12 13.52 -11.82
CA VAL A 196 -2.84 14.78 -11.80
C VAL A 196 -3.29 15.03 -10.37
N THR A 197 -2.84 16.12 -9.77
CA THR A 197 -3.24 16.53 -8.41
C THR A 197 -4.21 17.69 -8.52
N MET A 198 -5.29 17.67 -7.75
CA MET A 198 -6.29 18.73 -7.68
C MET A 198 -6.74 18.96 -6.24
N GLY A 199 -6.89 20.24 -5.85
CA GLY A 199 -7.44 20.61 -4.55
C GLY A 199 -8.95 20.40 -4.51
N LEU A 200 -9.46 19.79 -3.43
CA LEU A 200 -10.88 19.50 -3.25
C LEU A 200 -11.67 20.69 -2.70
N ASN A 201 -10.99 21.62 -2.03
CA ASN A 201 -11.60 22.81 -1.40
C ASN A 201 -11.64 24.04 -2.31
N GLY A 202 -11.15 23.93 -3.55
CA GLY A 202 -10.98 25.05 -4.45
C GLY A 202 -11.66 24.86 -5.80
N ARG A 203 -11.22 25.67 -6.77
CA ARG A 203 -11.71 25.65 -8.15
C ARG A 203 -11.03 24.60 -9.03
N ASP A 204 -10.03 23.87 -8.50
CA ASP A 204 -9.21 22.97 -9.28
C ASP A 204 -10.01 21.83 -9.92
N VAL A 205 -10.99 21.27 -9.21
CA VAL A 205 -11.86 20.22 -9.75
C VAL A 205 -12.70 20.70 -10.94
N TYR A 206 -12.97 22.01 -11.02
CA TYR A 206 -13.74 22.62 -12.12
C TYR A 206 -12.87 23.12 -13.27
N ASN A 207 -11.53 23.08 -13.12
CA ASN A 207 -10.64 23.34 -14.25
C ASN A 207 -11.02 22.43 -15.43
N PRO A 208 -11.16 22.94 -16.67
CA PRO A 208 -11.65 22.16 -17.82
C PRO A 208 -10.91 20.85 -18.06
N ARG A 209 -9.60 20.81 -17.81
CA ARG A 209 -8.80 19.59 -17.91
C ARG A 209 -9.17 18.56 -16.84
N ASN A 210 -9.30 19.00 -15.59
CA ASN A 210 -9.63 18.14 -14.45
C ASN A 210 -11.08 17.67 -14.54
N ALA A 211 -12.00 18.56 -14.90
CA ALA A 211 -13.41 18.23 -15.12
C ALA A 211 -13.58 17.16 -16.22
N LYS A 212 -12.84 17.28 -17.34
CA LYS A 212 -12.82 16.26 -18.39
C LYS A 212 -12.23 14.93 -17.91
N LEU A 213 -11.16 14.98 -17.11
CA LEU A 213 -10.57 13.76 -16.54
C LEU A 213 -11.60 13.03 -15.65
N LEU A 214 -12.25 13.76 -14.73
CA LEU A 214 -13.27 13.23 -13.83
C LEU A 214 -14.45 12.63 -14.61
N SER A 215 -15.06 13.42 -15.50
CA SER A 215 -16.27 13.01 -16.20
C SER A 215 -16.03 11.91 -17.23
N ASN A 216 -14.99 12.02 -18.05
CA ASN A 216 -14.80 11.12 -19.18
C ASN A 216 -14.11 9.80 -18.81
N HIS A 217 -13.32 9.76 -17.73
CA HIS A 217 -12.55 8.58 -17.37
C HIS A 217 -12.92 7.97 -16.04
N TYR A 218 -13.38 8.79 -15.09
CA TYR A 218 -13.75 8.33 -13.76
C TYR A 218 -15.27 8.30 -13.52
N GLY A 219 -16.06 8.82 -14.47
CA GLY A 219 -17.53 8.75 -14.44
C GLY A 219 -18.19 9.64 -13.41
N VAL A 220 -17.50 10.67 -12.86
CA VAL A 220 -18.04 11.56 -11.84
C VAL A 220 -18.00 13.03 -12.27
N ALA A 221 -19.00 13.81 -11.86
CA ALA A 221 -18.99 15.24 -12.06
C ALA A 221 -18.08 15.96 -11.02
N PRO A 222 -17.46 17.10 -11.36
CA PRO A 222 -16.66 17.87 -10.42
C PRO A 222 -17.38 18.21 -9.10
N SER A 223 -18.67 18.48 -9.14
CA SER A 223 -19.51 18.76 -7.97
C SER A 223 -19.67 17.58 -7.02
N GLU A 224 -19.40 16.38 -7.48
CA GLU A 224 -19.51 15.13 -6.70
C GLU A 224 -18.24 14.82 -5.90
N VAL A 225 -17.17 15.57 -6.09
CA VAL A 225 -15.88 15.37 -5.38
C VAL A 225 -15.47 16.56 -4.51
N SER A 226 -16.32 17.57 -4.40
CA SER A 226 -16.07 18.73 -3.53
C SER A 226 -16.25 18.35 -2.06
N LEU A 227 -15.27 18.68 -1.20
CA LEU A 227 -15.35 18.46 0.25
C LEU A 227 -16.43 19.30 0.95
N SER A 228 -17.04 20.26 0.25
CA SER A 228 -18.17 21.02 0.80
C SER A 228 -19.42 20.17 1.09
N LYS A 229 -19.44 18.92 0.58
CA LYS A 229 -20.53 17.96 0.82
C LYS A 229 -19.99 16.75 1.61
N PRO A 230 -20.43 16.51 2.86
CA PRO A 230 -19.98 15.38 3.69
C PRO A 230 -20.11 14.01 3.00
N ASP A 231 -21.16 13.83 2.20
CA ASP A 231 -21.51 12.59 1.54
C ASP A 231 -20.54 12.17 0.41
N ASN A 232 -19.59 13.03 0.06
CA ASN A 232 -18.67 12.74 -1.05
C ASN A 232 -17.44 11.92 -0.65
N ARG A 233 -17.21 11.66 0.64
CA ARG A 233 -16.00 10.99 1.09
C ARG A 233 -15.81 9.61 0.45
N HIS A 234 -16.86 8.80 0.38
CA HIS A 234 -16.80 7.48 -0.25
C HIS A 234 -16.38 7.56 -1.73
N LYS A 235 -16.88 8.56 -2.48
CA LYS A 235 -16.50 8.78 -3.89
C LYS A 235 -15.02 9.13 -4.02
N ILE A 236 -14.53 10.01 -3.16
CA ILE A 236 -13.11 10.44 -3.14
C ILE A 236 -12.20 9.24 -2.85
N VAL A 237 -12.55 8.39 -1.88
CA VAL A 237 -11.82 7.16 -1.56
C VAL A 237 -11.82 6.21 -2.76
N ARG A 238 -12.98 5.95 -3.37
CA ARG A 238 -13.12 5.09 -4.55
C ARG A 238 -12.30 5.59 -5.74
N LEU A 239 -12.31 6.90 -6.00
CA LEU A 239 -11.51 7.52 -7.07
C LEU A 239 -10.00 7.35 -6.83
N SER A 240 -9.57 7.54 -5.60
CA SER A 240 -8.18 7.33 -5.21
C SER A 240 -7.77 5.86 -5.41
N ALA A 241 -8.64 4.91 -5.06
CA ALA A 241 -8.43 3.49 -5.27
C ALA A 241 -8.34 3.12 -6.76
N LEU A 242 -9.21 3.67 -7.61
CA LEU A 242 -9.12 3.50 -9.08
C LEU A 242 -7.82 4.09 -9.65
N SER A 243 -7.34 5.19 -9.11
CA SER A 243 -6.06 5.77 -9.50
C SER A 243 -4.89 4.84 -9.18
N ALA A 244 -4.93 4.15 -8.04
CA ALA A 244 -3.95 3.12 -7.69
C ALA A 244 -4.04 1.89 -8.61
N ALA A 245 -5.24 1.47 -9.00
CA ALA A 245 -5.42 0.40 -9.99
C ALA A 245 -4.79 0.72 -11.36
N LEU A 246 -4.79 1.99 -11.77
CA LEU A 246 -4.07 2.42 -12.98
C LEU A 246 -2.55 2.31 -12.82
N GLN A 247 -2.02 2.55 -11.62
CA GLN A 247 -0.61 2.33 -11.34
C GLN A 247 -0.25 0.84 -11.40
N GLU A 248 -1.08 -0.04 -10.86
CA GLU A 248 -0.93 -1.49 -11.01
C GLU A 248 -0.89 -1.88 -12.48
N LYS A 249 -1.83 -1.37 -13.29
CA LYS A 249 -1.85 -1.61 -14.75
C LYS A 249 -0.55 -1.15 -15.42
N GLN A 250 0.04 -0.05 -14.97
CA GLN A 250 1.33 0.42 -15.46
C GLN A 250 2.46 -0.55 -15.09
N MET A 251 2.51 -1.02 -13.84
CA MET A 251 3.51 -2.00 -13.40
C MET A 251 3.42 -3.30 -14.20
N ARG A 252 2.21 -3.83 -14.42
CA ARG A 252 1.98 -5.04 -15.23
C ARG A 252 2.47 -4.90 -16.67
N ARG A 253 2.37 -3.71 -17.27
CA ARG A 253 2.93 -3.45 -18.61
C ARG A 253 4.45 -3.47 -18.64
N MET A 254 5.09 -3.06 -17.54
CA MET A 254 6.56 -3.07 -17.45
C MET A 254 7.13 -4.47 -17.14
N HIS A 255 6.36 -5.29 -16.42
CA HIS A 255 6.80 -6.60 -15.91
C HIS A 255 5.71 -7.66 -16.13
N PRO A 256 5.46 -8.09 -17.38
CA PRO A 256 4.32 -8.95 -17.69
C PRO A 256 4.47 -10.42 -17.22
N THR A 257 5.68 -10.85 -16.85
CA THR A 257 6.02 -12.27 -16.66
C THR A 257 6.58 -12.62 -15.27
N ILE A 258 6.09 -11.98 -14.22
CA ILE A 258 6.49 -12.36 -12.86
C ILE A 258 5.53 -13.42 -12.34
N SER A 259 6.04 -14.64 -12.10
CA SER A 259 5.26 -15.76 -11.56
C SER A 259 5.03 -15.64 -10.05
N HIS A 260 4.00 -16.31 -9.56
CA HIS A 260 3.75 -16.44 -8.12
C HIS A 260 4.95 -17.05 -7.39
N PRO A 261 5.23 -16.59 -6.15
CA PRO A 261 6.07 -17.32 -5.23
C PRO A 261 5.40 -18.63 -4.81
N LYS A 262 6.18 -19.58 -4.34
CA LYS A 262 5.68 -20.82 -3.74
C LYS A 262 5.53 -20.68 -2.23
N TRP A 263 6.45 -19.94 -1.62
CA TRP A 263 6.44 -19.65 -0.18
C TRP A 263 5.36 -18.63 0.18
N GLY A 264 4.84 -18.71 1.39
CA GLY A 264 3.95 -17.71 1.97
C GLY A 264 2.48 -17.82 1.54
N VAL A 265 2.15 -18.72 0.62
CA VAL A 265 0.80 -18.83 0.06
C VAL A 265 -0.17 -19.41 1.08
N LEU A 266 -1.23 -18.66 1.40
CA LEU A 266 -2.33 -19.06 2.29
C LEU A 266 -3.64 -19.25 1.52
N GLY A 267 -4.68 -19.70 2.21
CA GLY A 267 -5.99 -20.02 1.61
C GLY A 267 -6.65 -18.87 0.87
N GLY A 268 -6.44 -17.63 1.30
CA GLY A 268 -6.96 -16.42 0.64
C GLY A 268 -6.26 -16.05 -0.67
N ALA A 269 -5.21 -16.76 -1.08
CA ALA A 269 -4.49 -16.50 -2.34
C ALA A 269 -5.26 -16.93 -3.60
N SER A 270 -6.36 -17.66 -3.45
CA SER A 270 -7.16 -18.12 -4.60
C SER A 270 -7.55 -16.94 -5.50
N GLY A 271 -7.26 -17.07 -6.80
CA GLY A 271 -7.53 -16.03 -7.79
C GLY A 271 -6.61 -14.82 -7.75
N MET A 272 -5.51 -14.84 -6.97
CA MET A 272 -4.48 -13.81 -7.04
C MET A 272 -3.76 -13.93 -8.40
N PRO A 273 -3.64 -12.83 -9.15
CA PRO A 273 -3.09 -12.88 -10.50
C PRO A 273 -1.57 -13.03 -10.47
N ASP A 274 -1.01 -13.67 -11.50
CA ASP A 274 0.40 -13.53 -11.83
C ASP A 274 0.75 -12.07 -12.15
N GLY A 275 2.02 -11.74 -11.95
CA GLY A 275 2.57 -10.43 -12.27
C GLY A 275 2.37 -9.39 -11.18
N PRO A 276 2.94 -8.20 -11.38
CA PRO A 276 2.95 -7.16 -10.36
C PRO A 276 1.55 -6.69 -10.00
N HIS A 277 1.32 -6.50 -8.71
CA HIS A 277 0.08 -5.91 -8.21
C HIS A 277 0.32 -4.99 -7.01
N ILE A 278 -0.64 -4.11 -6.74
CA ILE A 278 -0.57 -3.13 -5.67
C ILE A 278 -1.62 -3.44 -4.62
N HIS A 279 -1.20 -3.57 -3.38
CA HIS A 279 -2.10 -3.67 -2.24
C HIS A 279 -2.40 -2.29 -1.68
N LEU A 280 -3.67 -1.97 -1.54
CA LEU A 280 -4.12 -0.73 -0.92
C LEU A 280 -4.03 -0.87 0.60
N ALA A 281 -2.98 -0.29 1.19
CA ALA A 281 -2.83 -0.25 2.64
C ALA A 281 -3.70 0.86 3.23
N GLU A 282 -4.56 0.52 4.20
CA GLU A 282 -5.44 1.48 4.87
C GLU A 282 -5.64 1.05 6.33
N GLY A 283 -5.58 2.02 7.25
CA GLY A 283 -5.85 1.81 8.66
C GLY A 283 -7.32 2.05 9.06
N HIS A 284 -8.13 2.61 8.18
CA HIS A 284 -9.53 2.94 8.47
C HIS A 284 -10.47 1.90 7.84
N HIS A 285 -11.16 1.10 8.65
CA HIS A 285 -12.02 -0.01 8.22
C HIS A 285 -13.05 0.42 7.17
N LYS A 286 -13.78 1.51 7.42
CA LYS A 286 -14.82 2.02 6.52
C LYS A 286 -14.28 2.39 5.12
N HIS A 287 -13.03 2.83 5.02
CA HIS A 287 -12.44 3.10 3.71
C HIS A 287 -12.22 1.82 2.90
N LEU A 288 -11.80 0.72 3.55
CA LEU A 288 -11.69 -0.57 2.86
C LEU A 288 -13.06 -1.15 2.50
N GLU A 289 -14.09 -0.93 3.29
CA GLU A 289 -15.47 -1.29 2.93
C GLU A 289 -15.91 -0.55 1.65
N TYR A 290 -15.58 0.74 1.50
CA TYR A 290 -15.85 1.48 0.25
C TYR A 290 -15.09 0.92 -0.95
N VAL A 291 -13.87 0.43 -0.74
CA VAL A 291 -13.07 -0.20 -1.80
C VAL A 291 -13.60 -1.59 -2.14
N ASP A 292 -14.05 -2.35 -1.13
CA ASP A 292 -14.67 -3.67 -1.31
C ASP A 292 -15.93 -3.58 -2.15
N GLU A 293 -16.79 -2.61 -1.84
CA GLU A 293 -17.99 -2.35 -2.61
C GLU A 293 -17.68 -1.88 -4.04
N LEU A 294 -16.67 -1.03 -4.21
CA LEU A 294 -16.18 -0.66 -5.54
C LEU A 294 -15.69 -1.90 -6.31
N ALA A 295 -15.01 -2.83 -5.66
CA ALA A 295 -14.51 -4.06 -6.27
C ALA A 295 -15.65 -4.97 -6.77
N LEU A 296 -16.80 -4.94 -6.09
CA LEU A 296 -18.02 -5.66 -6.47
C LEU A 296 -18.75 -4.99 -7.62
N THR A 297 -19.03 -3.69 -7.48
CA THR A 297 -19.98 -2.97 -8.36
C THR A 297 -19.31 -2.27 -9.54
N GLY A 298 -18.06 -1.88 -9.41
CA GLY A 298 -17.37 -0.97 -10.34
C GLY A 298 -17.94 0.47 -10.31
N ASP A 299 -18.90 0.78 -9.43
CA ASP A 299 -19.59 2.05 -9.36
C ASP A 299 -18.95 3.00 -8.33
N VAL A 300 -18.43 4.12 -8.83
CA VAL A 300 -17.85 5.18 -7.99
C VAL A 300 -18.93 5.96 -7.24
N SER A 301 -20.09 6.11 -7.86
CA SER A 301 -21.17 6.99 -7.41
C SER A 301 -22.26 6.28 -6.62
N GLY A 302 -22.25 4.94 -6.60
CA GLY A 302 -23.27 4.13 -5.95
C GLY A 302 -23.41 4.38 -4.45
N PRO A 303 -24.56 4.03 -3.86
CA PRO A 303 -24.76 4.11 -2.41
C PRO A 303 -23.76 3.20 -1.70
N VAL A 304 -23.50 3.48 -0.44
CA VAL A 304 -22.71 2.60 0.43
C VAL A 304 -23.64 1.53 0.98
N LEU A 305 -23.42 0.27 0.58
CA LEU A 305 -24.30 -0.87 0.96
C LEU A 305 -24.20 -1.22 2.46
N HIS A 306 -23.09 -0.86 3.10
CA HIS A 306 -22.80 -1.25 4.48
C HIS A 306 -23.25 -0.23 5.57
N ASP A 307 -24.01 0.80 5.22
CA ASP A 307 -24.47 1.83 6.17
C ASP A 307 -25.41 1.29 7.28
N HIS A 308 -25.83 0.04 7.17
CA HIS A 308 -26.76 -0.59 8.13
C HIS A 308 -26.11 -1.62 9.07
N LEU A 309 -24.81 -1.86 8.98
CA LEU A 309 -24.13 -2.70 9.93
C LEU A 309 -23.79 -1.87 11.19
N PRO A 310 -24.15 -2.35 12.40
CA PRO A 310 -23.81 -1.65 13.62
C PRO A 310 -22.30 -1.43 13.65
N ASP A 311 -21.91 -0.21 13.91
CA ASP A 311 -20.53 0.16 14.16
C ASP A 311 -19.98 -0.77 15.23
N GLY A 312 -19.06 -1.68 14.83
CA GLY A 312 -18.23 -2.39 15.79
C GLY A 312 -17.47 -1.35 16.62
N PRO A 313 -16.87 -1.70 17.76
CA PRO A 313 -16.21 -0.76 18.63
C PRO A 313 -15.22 0.06 17.80
N HIS A 314 -15.59 1.30 17.51
CA HIS A 314 -14.73 2.26 16.86
C HIS A 314 -13.57 2.48 17.82
N MET A 315 -12.40 1.94 17.48
CA MET A 315 -11.23 2.66 17.91
C MET A 315 -11.26 3.98 17.13
N HIS A 316 -11.82 4.99 17.76
CA HIS A 316 -11.50 6.35 17.40
C HIS A 316 -9.96 6.39 17.42
N LEU A 317 -9.34 6.33 16.25
CA LEU A 317 -8.10 7.03 16.08
C LEU A 317 -8.51 8.46 16.43
N ALA A 318 -8.34 8.81 17.70
CA ALA A 318 -8.37 10.18 18.10
C ALA A 318 -7.64 10.91 16.99
N GLU A 319 -8.17 12.01 16.53
CA GLU A 319 -7.44 13.03 15.80
C GLU A 319 -6.32 13.57 16.72
N ALA A 320 -5.56 12.65 17.30
CA ALA A 320 -4.28 12.93 17.91
C ALA A 320 -3.50 13.48 16.75
N SER A 321 -3.52 14.79 16.65
CA SER A 321 -2.54 15.62 15.98
C SER A 321 -1.23 14.84 16.03
N ILE A 322 -0.87 14.22 14.92
CA ILE A 322 0.42 13.56 14.78
C ILE A 322 1.38 14.71 14.47
N PRO A 323 2.09 15.28 15.48
CA PRO A 323 2.97 16.43 15.27
C PRO A 323 4.12 16.14 14.32
N ASN A 324 4.38 14.85 14.03
CA ASN A 324 5.51 14.39 13.22
C ASN A 324 5.15 14.05 11.76
N LEU A 325 3.88 14.07 11.35
CA LEU A 325 3.50 13.89 9.94
C LEU A 325 3.79 15.13 9.07
N VAL A 326 3.98 16.29 9.70
CA VAL A 326 4.38 17.54 9.00
C VAL A 326 5.76 17.39 8.34
N ASN A 327 6.68 16.63 8.95
CA ASN A 327 8.02 16.43 8.39
C ASN A 327 8.06 15.47 7.19
N LEU A 328 7.10 14.55 7.05
CA LEU A 328 7.02 13.65 5.90
C LEU A 328 6.50 14.36 4.64
N ASN A 329 5.70 15.40 4.81
CA ASN A 329 5.20 16.22 3.70
C ASN A 329 6.25 17.21 3.15
N GLN A 330 7.17 17.68 3.97
CA GLN A 330 8.29 18.52 3.50
C GLN A 330 9.26 17.72 2.60
N LEU A 331 9.39 16.41 2.79
CA LEU A 331 10.21 15.54 1.95
C LEU A 331 9.53 15.16 0.62
N ALA A 332 8.20 15.19 0.56
CA ALA A 332 7.46 14.93 -0.67
C ALA A 332 7.25 16.19 -1.55
N GLY A 333 7.39 17.39 -0.99
CA GLY A 333 7.26 18.68 -1.65
C GLY A 333 8.58 19.32 -2.11
N GLY A 334 9.72 18.70 -1.84
CA GLY A 334 11.05 19.34 -1.98
C GLY A 334 11.64 19.44 -3.40
N GLU A 335 10.89 19.13 -4.45
CA GLU A 335 11.43 19.26 -5.83
C GLU A 335 11.05 20.56 -6.57
N GLU A 336 10.22 21.45 -5.98
CA GLU A 336 9.90 22.75 -6.60
C GLU A 336 10.40 23.99 -5.84
N ALA A 337 11.01 23.82 -4.67
CA ALA A 337 11.46 24.95 -3.84
C ALA A 337 12.97 25.25 -3.85
N SER A 338 13.76 24.55 -4.67
CA SER A 338 15.24 24.75 -4.73
C SER A 338 15.74 25.61 -5.91
N ALA A 339 14.86 26.32 -6.60
CA ALA A 339 15.29 27.13 -7.74
C ALA A 339 15.26 28.66 -7.50
N THR A 340 14.99 29.15 -6.30
CA THR A 340 14.86 30.61 -6.10
C THR A 340 15.43 31.12 -4.75
N ILE A 341 16.57 30.62 -4.30
CA ILE A 341 17.34 31.29 -3.23
C ILE A 341 18.84 31.09 -3.52
N LEU A 342 19.34 31.76 -4.54
CA LEU A 342 20.76 32.08 -4.72
C LEU A 342 20.88 33.28 -5.66
N GLU A 343 20.31 34.42 -5.28
CA GLU A 343 20.71 35.76 -5.76
C GLU A 343 20.20 36.75 -4.73
N ASN A 344 21.02 37.02 -3.71
CA ASN A 344 21.12 38.31 -3.01
C ASN A 344 21.93 38.15 -1.72
N GLU A 345 23.25 38.00 -1.86
CA GLU A 345 24.22 38.56 -0.90
C GLU A 345 25.44 38.96 -1.69
N GLY A 346 25.53 40.25 -1.99
CA GLY A 346 26.68 40.86 -2.67
C GLY A 346 26.44 42.32 -2.96
N ALA A 347 26.36 43.18 -1.92
CA ALA A 347 26.79 44.58 -1.96
C ALA A 347 26.86 45.11 -0.51
#